data_505ea1c3b2e2e44039ee8d35040788bd
#
_entry.id   505ea1c3b2e2e44039ee8d35040788bd
#
_cell.length_a   1.000
_cell.length_b   1.000
_cell.length_c   1.000
_cell.angle_alpha   90.00
_cell.angle_beta   90.00
_cell.angle_gamma   90.00
#
_symmetry.space_group_name_H-M   'P 1'
#
loop_
_entity.id
_entity.type
_entity.pdbx_description
1 polymer ?
#
loop_
_entity_poly.entity_id
_entity_poly.type
_entity_poly.pdbx_seq_one_letter_code
_entity_poly.pdbx_strand_id
1 'polypeptide(L)'
;MKKTLITLVLCLLTSLTFAQTWAAAVNLTIGIRDNEYSKFAWGETKPVSDKLLIKLEGSDVIVYTEEIQFYQTLNPEYKTDDGNGSYWYAVDEEMKRCKVYLYYRNGNVLMIEYDDVCIIYGIIYR
;
A
#
# COMPACT_ATOMS: atom_id res chain seq x y z
N MET A 1 29.21 -10.40 20.57
CA MET A 1 27.83 -10.62 21.02
C MET A 1 27.04 -9.36 21.19
N LYS A 2 27.54 -8.31 21.85
CA LYS A 2 26.82 -7.04 21.98
C LYS A 2 26.46 -6.41 20.65
N LYS A 3 27.36 -6.46 19.66
CA LYS A 3 27.11 -5.91 18.32
C LYS A 3 25.99 -6.65 17.59
N THR A 4 25.93 -7.97 17.74
CA THR A 4 24.87 -8.78 17.11
C THR A 4 23.51 -8.47 17.72
N LEU A 5 23.44 -8.28 19.03
CA LEU A 5 22.21 -7.93 19.71
C LEU A 5 21.69 -6.55 19.29
N ILE A 6 22.56 -5.55 19.22
CA ILE A 6 22.21 -4.20 18.79
C ILE A 6 21.70 -4.23 17.33
N THR A 7 22.38 -4.95 16.46
CA THR A 7 21.96 -5.10 15.06
C THR A 7 20.60 -5.76 14.96
N LEU A 8 20.34 -6.78 15.79
CA LEU A 8 19.05 -7.46 15.81
C LEU A 8 17.93 -6.52 16.27
N VAL A 9 18.17 -5.72 17.31
CA VAL A 9 17.19 -4.74 17.80
C VAL A 9 16.91 -3.67 16.74
N LEU A 10 17.94 -3.16 16.06
CA LEU A 10 17.75 -2.20 14.96
C LEU A 10 16.97 -2.80 13.79
N CYS A 11 17.26 -4.04 13.43
CA CYS A 11 16.50 -4.74 12.39
C CYS A 11 15.04 -4.92 12.78
N LEU A 12 14.76 -5.25 14.04
CA LEU A 12 13.39 -5.34 14.54
C LEU A 12 12.66 -3.99 14.48
N LEU A 13 13.34 -2.90 14.83
CA LEU A 13 12.75 -1.56 14.78
C LEU A 13 12.47 -1.12 13.34
N THR A 14 13.35 -1.44 12.39
CA THR A 14 13.17 -1.09 10.98
C THR A 14 12.17 -1.99 10.27
N SER A 15 11.98 -3.22 10.74
CA SER A 15 11.05 -4.19 10.16
C SER A 15 9.62 -4.06 10.68
N LEU A 16 9.34 -3.08 11.55
CA LEU A 16 8.00 -2.86 12.12
C LEU A 16 7.01 -2.28 11.10
N THR A 17 7.43 -1.92 9.88
CA THR A 17 6.53 -1.39 8.87
C THR A 17 5.45 -2.40 8.51
N PHE A 18 5.86 -3.62 8.16
CA PHE A 18 4.94 -4.73 7.89
C PHE A 18 5.54 -6.03 8.41
N ALA A 19 4.87 -6.71 9.34
CA ALA A 19 5.03 -8.16 9.48
C ALA A 19 4.46 -8.81 8.22
N GLN A 20 4.85 -10.03 7.89
CA GLN A 20 4.25 -10.75 6.77
C GLN A 20 2.75 -10.89 6.97
N THR A 21 1.98 -10.19 6.16
CA THR A 21 0.53 -10.13 6.25
C THR A 21 -0.08 -10.38 4.89
N TRP A 22 -1.10 -11.22 4.84
CA TRP A 22 -1.87 -11.47 3.63
C TRP A 22 -3.23 -10.82 3.73
N ALA A 23 -3.68 -10.28 2.61
CA ALA A 23 -5.03 -9.73 2.45
C ALA A 23 -5.61 -10.20 1.12
N ALA A 24 -6.91 -10.10 1.00
CA ALA A 24 -7.61 -10.31 -0.26
C ALA A 24 -8.36 -9.05 -0.64
N ALA A 25 -8.24 -8.62 -1.89
CA ALA A 25 -9.04 -7.52 -2.40
C ALA A 25 -10.44 -8.02 -2.74
N VAL A 26 -11.44 -7.31 -2.27
CA VAL A 26 -12.85 -7.64 -2.50
C VAL A 26 -13.51 -6.68 -3.49
N ASN A 27 -12.97 -5.48 -3.64
CA ASN A 27 -13.43 -4.52 -4.65
C ASN A 27 -12.28 -3.63 -5.11
N LEU A 28 -12.52 -2.92 -6.21
CA LEU A 28 -11.54 -2.08 -6.88
C LEU A 28 -12.22 -0.82 -7.39
N THR A 29 -11.59 0.33 -7.12
CA THR A 29 -12.00 1.62 -7.68
C THR A 29 -10.77 2.30 -8.28
N ILE A 30 -10.91 2.85 -9.47
CA ILE A 30 -9.83 3.58 -10.14
C ILE A 30 -10.25 5.01 -10.35
N GLY A 31 -9.36 5.94 -9.99
CA GLY A 31 -9.50 7.36 -10.26
C GLY A 31 -8.44 7.83 -11.23
N ILE A 32 -8.80 8.79 -12.07
CA ILE A 32 -7.90 9.37 -13.08
C ILE A 32 -7.96 10.89 -12.96
N ARG A 33 -6.82 11.53 -13.12
CA ARG A 33 -6.72 12.99 -13.18
C ARG A 33 -5.62 13.42 -14.15
N ASP A 34 -5.67 14.68 -14.59
CA ASP A 34 -4.70 15.20 -15.55
C ASP A 34 -3.31 15.39 -14.94
N ASN A 35 -3.26 15.84 -13.68
CA ASN A 35 -2.01 16.10 -12.97
C ASN A 35 -2.25 16.09 -11.44
N GLU A 36 -1.18 16.24 -10.68
CA GLU A 36 -1.22 16.19 -9.22
C GLU A 36 -2.06 17.28 -8.54
N TYR A 37 -2.38 18.36 -9.26
CA TYR A 37 -3.18 19.49 -8.76
C TYR A 37 -4.66 19.35 -9.07
N SER A 38 -5.04 18.42 -9.93
CA SER A 38 -6.43 18.17 -10.32
C SER A 38 -7.09 17.17 -9.37
N LYS A 39 -8.42 17.22 -9.29
CA LYS A 39 -9.18 16.22 -8.55
C LYS A 39 -9.32 14.95 -9.37
N PHE A 40 -9.34 13.80 -8.70
CA PHE A 40 -9.59 12.53 -9.36
C PHE A 40 -11.04 12.44 -9.86
N ALA A 41 -11.20 11.98 -11.09
CA ALA A 41 -12.47 11.49 -11.60
C ALA A 41 -12.54 10.00 -11.26
N TRP A 42 -13.45 9.64 -10.36
CA TRP A 42 -13.57 8.27 -9.86
C TRP A 42 -14.49 7.46 -10.75
N GLY A 43 -14.02 6.26 -11.11
CA GLY A 43 -14.84 5.26 -11.74
C GLY A 43 -15.75 4.54 -10.75
N GLU A 44 -16.53 3.60 -11.25
CA GLU A 44 -17.38 2.78 -10.39
C GLU A 44 -16.55 1.79 -9.59
N THR A 45 -16.96 1.55 -8.36
CA THR A 45 -16.40 0.48 -7.55
C THR A 45 -16.90 -0.85 -8.09
N LYS A 46 -15.98 -1.72 -8.48
CA LYS A 46 -16.28 -3.03 -9.03
C LYS A 46 -15.91 -4.12 -8.03
N PRO A 47 -16.75 -5.15 -7.88
CA PRO A 47 -16.36 -6.31 -7.09
C PRO A 47 -15.23 -7.07 -7.80
N VAL A 48 -14.33 -7.62 -7.01
CA VAL A 48 -13.28 -8.51 -7.51
C VAL A 48 -13.81 -9.94 -7.37
N SER A 49 -14.09 -10.59 -8.53
CA SER A 49 -14.74 -11.90 -8.56
C SER A 49 -13.82 -13.03 -8.12
N ASP A 50 -12.52 -12.90 -8.38
CA ASP A 50 -11.51 -13.87 -7.99
C ASP A 50 -10.65 -13.31 -6.87
N LYS A 51 -10.03 -14.22 -6.13
CA LYS A 51 -9.19 -13.88 -4.99
C LYS A 51 -7.94 -13.14 -5.45
N LEU A 52 -8.00 -11.83 -5.52
CA LEU A 52 -6.84 -11.00 -5.73
C LEU A 52 -6.10 -10.91 -4.40
N LEU A 53 -4.97 -11.60 -4.31
CA LEU A 53 -4.17 -11.63 -3.10
C LEU A 53 -3.22 -10.45 -3.05
N ILE A 54 -3.04 -9.93 -1.85
CA ILE A 54 -2.09 -8.86 -1.54
C ILE A 54 -1.21 -9.33 -0.39
N LYS A 55 0.09 -9.19 -0.56
CA LYS A 55 1.07 -9.52 0.48
C LYS A 55 1.77 -8.26 0.95
N LEU A 56 1.78 -8.07 2.26
CA LEU A 56 2.54 -7.01 2.91
C LEU A 56 3.68 -7.66 3.68
N GLU A 57 4.91 -7.37 3.32
CA GLU A 57 6.07 -7.97 3.97
C GLU A 57 7.23 -6.98 4.03
N GLY A 58 7.70 -6.66 5.23
CA GLY A 58 8.75 -5.67 5.41
C GLY A 58 8.31 -4.31 4.87
N SER A 59 8.99 -3.81 3.87
CA SER A 59 8.64 -2.58 3.16
C SER A 59 7.94 -2.84 1.81
N ASP A 60 7.63 -4.09 1.51
CA ASP A 60 7.10 -4.49 0.21
C ASP A 60 5.58 -4.65 0.24
N VAL A 61 4.94 -4.14 -0.80
CA VAL A 61 3.52 -4.38 -1.09
C VAL A 61 3.45 -5.07 -2.44
N ILE A 62 2.91 -6.29 -2.45
CA ILE A 62 2.82 -7.11 -3.66
C ILE A 62 1.37 -7.41 -3.94
N VAL A 63 0.89 -7.00 -5.11
CA VAL A 63 -0.48 -7.25 -5.56
C VAL A 63 -0.43 -8.32 -6.67
N TYR A 64 -1.03 -9.46 -6.39
CA TYR A 64 -0.99 -10.61 -7.31
C TYR A 64 -2.13 -10.53 -8.32
N THR A 65 -2.00 -9.61 -9.26
CA THR A 65 -2.82 -9.57 -10.49
C THR A 65 -2.18 -10.48 -11.54
N GLU A 66 -2.75 -10.56 -12.75
CA GLU A 66 -2.14 -11.34 -13.84
C GLU A 66 -0.67 -10.94 -14.05
N GLU A 67 -0.42 -9.63 -14.06
CA GLU A 67 0.94 -9.10 -13.95
C GLU A 67 1.15 -8.68 -12.51
N ILE A 68 2.09 -9.34 -11.83
CA ILE A 68 2.36 -9.05 -10.42
C ILE A 68 2.82 -7.60 -10.30
N GLN A 69 2.15 -6.83 -9.45
CA GLN A 69 2.50 -5.46 -9.13
C GLN A 69 3.32 -5.44 -7.84
N PHE A 70 4.46 -4.80 -7.89
CA PHE A 70 5.37 -4.70 -6.76
C PHE A 70 5.60 -3.23 -6.41
N TYR A 71 5.44 -2.91 -5.13
CA TYR A 71 5.70 -1.56 -4.60
C TYR A 71 6.63 -1.67 -3.42
N GLN A 72 7.67 -0.86 -3.41
CA GLN A 72 8.57 -0.74 -2.27
C GLN A 72 8.31 0.57 -1.55
N THR A 73 7.87 0.48 -0.30
CA THR A 73 7.64 1.67 0.51
C THR A 73 8.95 2.19 1.07
N LEU A 74 9.03 3.50 1.22
CA LEU A 74 10.19 4.21 1.75
C LEU A 74 9.81 4.78 3.12
N ASN A 75 10.73 4.68 4.09
CA ASN A 75 10.54 5.33 5.37
C ASN A 75 10.61 6.86 5.22
N PRO A 76 9.94 7.64 6.07
CA PRO A 76 9.14 7.20 7.22
C PRO A 76 7.69 6.92 6.88
N GLU A 77 6.99 6.31 7.83
CA GLU A 77 5.54 6.24 7.83
C GLU A 77 4.95 7.60 8.21
N TYR A 78 3.96 8.05 7.46
CA TYR A 78 3.19 9.25 7.77
C TYR A 78 1.78 8.84 8.17
N LYS A 79 1.17 9.59 9.07
CA LYS A 79 -0.24 9.42 9.39
C LYS A 79 -1.10 10.30 8.48
N THR A 80 -2.26 9.79 8.08
CA THR A 80 -3.21 10.61 7.31
C THR A 80 -3.78 11.71 8.20
N ASP A 81 -4.19 12.83 7.59
CA ASP A 81 -4.70 14.00 8.32
C ASP A 81 -5.94 13.69 9.16
N ASP A 82 -6.77 12.75 8.69
CA ASP A 82 -7.96 12.32 9.42
C ASP A 82 -7.66 11.30 10.53
N GLY A 83 -6.42 10.83 10.65
CA GLY A 83 -6.02 9.85 11.66
C GLY A 83 -6.51 8.43 11.38
N ASN A 84 -7.10 8.16 10.22
CA ASN A 84 -7.71 6.86 9.91
C ASN A 84 -6.76 5.89 9.24
N GLY A 85 -5.56 6.31 8.87
CA GLY A 85 -4.62 5.47 8.18
C GLY A 85 -3.19 5.99 8.23
N SER A 86 -2.36 5.31 7.48
CA SER A 86 -0.96 5.65 7.30
C SER A 86 -0.62 5.66 5.81
N TYR A 87 0.41 6.40 5.44
CA TYR A 87 0.92 6.34 4.08
C TYR A 87 2.45 6.43 4.04
N TRP A 88 2.99 5.97 2.93
CA TRP A 88 4.42 5.98 2.64
C TRP A 88 4.62 6.47 1.22
N TYR A 89 5.70 7.19 0.99
CA TYR A 89 6.21 7.33 -0.37
C TYR A 89 6.77 5.99 -0.82
N ALA A 90 6.60 5.67 -2.07
CA ALA A 90 6.97 4.37 -2.61
C ALA A 90 7.44 4.49 -4.06
N VAL A 91 8.06 3.43 -4.54
CA VAL A 91 8.41 3.26 -5.95
C VAL A 91 7.88 1.91 -6.41
N ASP A 92 7.42 1.87 -7.65
CA ASP A 92 7.02 0.61 -8.28
C ASP A 92 8.21 -0.08 -8.94
N GLU A 93 7.97 -1.20 -9.61
CA GLU A 93 9.02 -1.98 -10.26
C GLU A 93 9.68 -1.26 -11.43
N GLU A 94 9.04 -0.25 -12.01
CA GLU A 94 9.61 0.63 -13.02
C GLU A 94 10.30 1.86 -12.41
N MET A 95 10.47 1.88 -11.10
CA MET A 95 11.01 3.01 -10.34
C MET A 95 10.16 4.29 -10.42
N LYS A 96 8.90 4.15 -10.77
CA LYS A 96 7.95 5.25 -10.79
C LYS A 96 7.47 5.56 -9.38
N ARG A 97 7.47 6.83 -9.01
CA ARG A 97 7.07 7.28 -7.67
C ARG A 97 5.57 7.24 -7.50
N CYS A 98 5.16 6.81 -6.31
CA CYS A 98 3.76 6.78 -5.90
C CYS A 98 3.67 6.95 -4.38
N LYS A 99 2.44 6.96 -3.87
CA LYS A 99 2.17 6.87 -2.44
C LYS A 99 1.33 5.63 -2.19
N VAL A 100 1.65 4.91 -1.13
CA VAL A 100 0.88 3.76 -0.68
C VAL A 100 0.19 4.13 0.62
N TYR A 101 -1.14 4.01 0.66
CA TYR A 101 -1.96 4.29 1.81
C TYR A 101 -2.58 3.00 2.34
N LEU A 102 -2.59 2.85 3.66
CA LEU A 102 -3.36 1.82 4.35
C LEU A 102 -4.31 2.49 5.33
N TYR A 103 -5.59 2.38 5.07
CA TYR A 103 -6.64 2.83 5.97
C TYR A 103 -7.13 1.63 6.77
N TYR A 104 -7.24 1.79 8.08
CA TYR A 104 -7.63 0.71 8.99
C TYR A 104 -8.80 1.10 9.91
N ARG A 105 -9.24 2.35 9.84
CA ARG A 105 -10.48 2.81 10.49
C ARG A 105 -11.52 3.05 9.41
N ASN A 106 -12.78 2.76 9.70
CA ASN A 106 -13.90 2.89 8.75
C ASN A 106 -13.74 1.98 7.51
N GLY A 107 -13.12 0.81 7.68
CA GLY A 107 -12.87 -0.16 6.63
C GLY A 107 -11.40 -0.31 6.33
N ASN A 108 -11.03 -1.45 5.81
CA ASN A 108 -9.67 -1.71 5.39
C ASN A 108 -9.52 -1.38 3.91
N VAL A 109 -8.62 -0.47 3.60
CA VAL A 109 -8.40 0.01 2.23
C VAL A 109 -6.91 0.09 1.99
N LEU A 110 -6.47 -0.45 0.86
CA LEU A 110 -5.16 -0.21 0.29
C LEU A 110 -5.31 0.72 -0.91
N MET A 111 -4.60 1.84 -0.91
CA MET A 111 -4.66 2.81 -2.00
C MET A 111 -3.26 3.06 -2.54
N ILE A 112 -3.12 3.01 -3.86
CA ILE A 112 -1.89 3.34 -4.57
C ILE A 112 -2.15 4.61 -5.38
N GLU A 113 -1.48 5.70 -5.06
CA GLU A 113 -1.70 7.00 -5.69
C GLU A 113 -0.48 7.43 -6.49
N TYR A 114 -0.68 7.57 -7.78
CA TYR A 114 0.24 8.24 -8.71
C TYR A 114 -0.23 9.66 -8.98
N ASP A 115 0.56 10.44 -9.71
CA ASP A 115 0.18 11.80 -10.07
C ASP A 115 -1.11 11.85 -10.91
N ASP A 116 -1.33 10.85 -11.76
CA ASP A 116 -2.42 10.80 -12.72
C ASP A 116 -3.45 9.69 -12.47
N VAL A 117 -3.09 8.68 -11.69
CA VAL A 117 -3.95 7.51 -11.43
C VAL A 117 -3.94 7.18 -9.95
N CYS A 118 -5.10 6.80 -9.43
CA CYS A 118 -5.22 6.28 -8.08
C CYS A 118 -6.01 4.97 -8.11
N ILE A 119 -5.46 3.94 -7.48
CA ILE A 119 -6.07 2.61 -7.42
C ILE A 119 -6.44 2.34 -5.97
N ILE A 120 -7.72 2.05 -5.72
CA ILE A 120 -8.23 1.76 -4.38
C ILE A 120 -8.73 0.32 -4.33
N TYR A 121 -8.16 -0.45 -3.42
CA TYR A 121 -8.61 -1.82 -3.12
C TYR A 121 -9.30 -1.83 -1.77
N GLY A 122 -10.54 -2.27 -1.72
CA GLY A 122 -11.15 -2.70 -0.46
C GLY A 122 -10.60 -4.07 -0.11
N ILE A 123 -10.07 -4.25 1.09
CA ILE A 123 -9.34 -5.47 1.46
C ILE A 123 -9.90 -6.11 2.72
N ILE A 124 -9.68 -7.41 2.81
CA ILE A 124 -9.96 -8.21 4.01
C ILE A 124 -8.65 -8.93 4.36
N TYR A 125 -8.18 -8.75 5.58
CA TYR A 125 -7.00 -9.45 6.08
C TYR A 125 -7.31 -10.93 6.34
N ARG A 126 -6.31 -11.74 6.11
CA ARG A 126 -6.38 -13.20 6.32
C ARG A 126 -5.44 -13.65 7.43
#